data_a26a5d2bd0fc1cd382fe515a0e4bf429
#
_entry.id   a26a5d2bd0fc1cd382fe515a0e4bf429
#
_cell.length_a   1.000
_cell.length_b   1.000
_cell.length_c   1.000
_cell.angle_alpha   90.00
_cell.angle_beta   90.00
_cell.angle_gamma   90.00
#
_symmetry.space_group_name_H-M   'P 1'
#
loop_
_entity.id
_entity.type
_entity.pdbx_description
1 polymer ?
#
loop_
_entity_poly.entity_id
_entity_poly.type
_entity_poly.pdbx_seq_one_letter_code
_entity_poly.pdbx_strand_id
1 'polypeptide(L)'
;LKSQKILNDPVYGFITIPSELIFAIIDHPYFQRLRRIRQLGLTDFVYPGALHTRFHHALGAMHLMSITLDNLRIKGTDINEEEYEAALIAILLHDIGHGPFSHALEYSLLQGIPHEELSLLTIELLNEEFGGQLTLALRIFKNQYPKKFLNQLVSSQLDIDRLDYLQRDCFFTGVSEGTIGADRIIKMMAVKDDQLVIEEKGIYSIENFLSARRLMYWQVYLHKTTVSAEKMLINLIQRAKNLAQVGRTFFVTEEMAYFMSQEVTLADFKADPSLLKKFLQLDDFDIWGAIKLWKND
;
A
#
# COMPACT_ATOMS: atom_id res chain seq x y z
N LEU A 1 23.90 23.70 -4.07
CA LEU A 1 23.32 22.62 -3.25
C LEU A 1 21.85 22.52 -3.62
N LYS A 2 21.43 21.44 -4.31
CA LYS A 2 19.99 21.14 -4.47
C LYS A 2 19.44 20.90 -3.06
N SER A 3 18.39 21.61 -2.68
CA SER A 3 17.70 21.39 -1.41
C SER A 3 17.08 19.99 -1.46
N GLN A 4 17.62 19.05 -0.67
CA GLN A 4 16.99 17.76 -0.49
C GLN A 4 15.67 17.95 0.25
N LYS A 5 14.59 17.39 -0.29
CA LYS A 5 13.29 17.38 0.36
C LYS A 5 13.25 16.24 1.38
N ILE A 6 12.81 16.57 2.59
CA ILE A 6 12.69 15.61 3.70
C ILE A 6 11.29 15.66 4.29
N LEU A 7 10.84 14.52 4.77
CA LEU A 7 9.58 14.35 5.49
C LEU A 7 9.85 13.77 6.88
N ASN A 8 9.12 14.25 7.89
CA ASN A 8 9.14 13.66 9.23
C ASN A 8 8.21 12.45 9.27
N ASP A 9 8.74 11.30 9.67
CA ASP A 9 7.99 10.08 9.91
C ASP A 9 8.15 9.67 11.38
N PRO A 10 7.06 9.32 12.08
CA PRO A 10 7.14 9.00 13.51
C PRO A 10 7.88 7.67 13.80
N VAL A 11 8.01 6.78 12.81
CA VAL A 11 8.69 5.49 12.94
C VAL A 11 10.18 5.61 12.62
N TYR A 12 10.55 6.31 11.54
CA TYR A 12 11.92 6.37 11.02
C TYR A 12 12.61 7.73 11.20
N GLY A 13 11.92 8.72 11.72
CA GLY A 13 12.43 10.08 11.79
C GLY A 13 12.41 10.77 10.43
N PHE A 14 13.58 11.18 9.91
CA PHE A 14 13.65 11.88 8.62
C PHE A 14 13.73 10.91 7.44
N ILE A 15 12.75 11.00 6.54
CA ILE A 15 12.75 10.33 5.25
C ILE A 15 13.20 11.33 4.19
N THR A 16 14.30 11.04 3.50
CA THR A 16 14.81 11.84 2.39
C THR A 16 14.14 11.37 1.09
N ILE A 17 13.69 12.33 0.28
CA ILE A 17 13.21 12.07 -1.08
C ILE A 17 14.40 12.16 -2.03
N PRO A 18 14.78 11.05 -2.69
CA PRO A 18 16.09 10.96 -3.34
C PRO A 18 16.16 11.63 -4.71
N SER A 19 15.02 11.82 -5.40
CA SER A 19 15.01 12.40 -6.75
C SER A 19 13.81 13.30 -7.01
N GLU A 20 13.93 14.14 -8.05
CA GLU A 20 12.83 15.00 -8.51
C GLU A 20 11.67 14.17 -9.09
N LEU A 21 11.95 13.03 -9.74
CA LEU A 21 10.92 12.14 -10.28
C LEU A 21 10.10 11.54 -9.14
N ILE A 22 10.76 11.00 -8.10
CA ILE A 22 10.06 10.46 -6.92
C ILE A 22 9.26 11.56 -6.21
N PHE A 23 9.81 12.77 -6.13
CA PHE A 23 9.07 13.89 -5.56
C PHE A 23 7.81 14.23 -6.39
N ALA A 24 7.92 14.26 -7.72
CA ALA A 24 6.77 14.51 -8.59
C ALA A 24 5.69 13.42 -8.48
N ILE A 25 6.10 12.15 -8.31
CA ILE A 25 5.19 11.03 -8.04
C ILE A 25 4.48 11.24 -6.69
N ILE A 26 5.22 11.58 -5.64
CA ILE A 26 4.63 11.84 -4.31
C ILE A 26 3.64 13.01 -4.35
N ASP A 27 3.95 14.07 -5.11
CA ASP A 27 3.08 15.25 -5.24
C ASP A 27 1.86 15.01 -6.15
N HIS A 28 1.84 13.89 -6.89
CA HIS A 28 0.76 13.56 -7.80
C HIS A 28 -0.56 13.30 -7.04
N PRO A 29 -1.73 13.79 -7.53
CA PRO A 29 -3.03 13.64 -6.86
C PRO A 29 -3.37 12.20 -6.47
N TYR A 30 -3.05 11.21 -7.31
CA TYR A 30 -3.33 9.80 -7.02
C TYR A 30 -2.52 9.28 -5.84
N PHE A 31 -1.28 9.74 -5.67
CA PHE A 31 -0.47 9.39 -4.50
C PHE A 31 -0.91 10.18 -3.26
N GLN A 32 -1.20 11.46 -3.39
CA GLN A 32 -1.71 12.30 -2.29
C GLN A 32 -3.03 11.80 -1.73
N ARG A 33 -3.86 11.13 -2.53
CA ARG A 33 -5.09 10.46 -2.10
C ARG A 33 -4.83 9.44 -0.97
N LEU A 34 -3.68 8.77 -0.97
CA LEU A 34 -3.31 7.79 0.06
C LEU A 34 -3.26 8.37 1.48
N ARG A 35 -3.16 9.70 1.64
CA ARG A 35 -3.29 10.39 2.93
C ARG A 35 -4.69 10.25 3.55
N ARG A 36 -5.68 9.92 2.74
CA ARG A 36 -7.09 9.79 3.15
C ARG A 36 -7.59 8.35 3.12
N ILE A 37 -6.66 7.39 3.02
CA ILE A 37 -6.95 5.95 3.12
C ILE A 37 -6.16 5.39 4.28
N ARG A 38 -6.87 4.92 5.31
CA ARG A 38 -6.25 4.32 6.50
C ARG A 38 -5.61 2.99 6.16
N GLN A 39 -4.42 2.74 6.73
CA GLN A 39 -3.71 1.47 6.56
C GLN A 39 -4.50 0.30 7.16
N LEU A 40 -5.07 0.48 8.33
CA LEU A 40 -5.73 -0.56 9.12
C LEU A 40 -7.26 -0.40 9.19
N GLY A 41 -7.88 0.32 8.25
CA GLY A 41 -9.33 0.44 8.14
C GLY A 41 -10.00 0.89 9.46
N LEU A 42 -10.82 0.02 10.05
CA LEU A 42 -11.58 0.28 11.28
C LEU A 42 -10.88 -0.20 12.57
N THR A 43 -9.60 -0.51 12.52
CA THR A 43 -8.82 -0.99 13.66
C THR A 43 -8.73 0.03 14.79
N ASP A 44 -8.90 1.32 14.50
CA ASP A 44 -8.95 2.40 15.50
C ASP A 44 -10.11 2.29 16.50
N PHE A 45 -11.13 1.49 16.21
CA PHE A 45 -12.18 1.17 17.18
C PHE A 45 -11.66 0.37 18.39
N VAL A 46 -10.55 -0.34 18.22
CA VAL A 46 -9.88 -1.11 19.29
C VAL A 46 -8.56 -0.45 19.69
N TYR A 47 -7.82 0.05 18.72
CA TYR A 47 -6.51 0.70 18.88
C TYR A 47 -6.60 2.16 18.42
N PRO A 48 -7.01 3.11 19.28
CA PRO A 48 -7.30 4.49 18.88
C PRO A 48 -6.13 5.23 18.24
N GLY A 49 -4.88 4.77 18.47
CA GLY A 49 -3.68 5.30 17.82
C GLY A 49 -3.47 4.83 16.38
N ALA A 50 -4.19 3.81 15.92
CA ALA A 50 -4.05 3.22 14.58
C ALA A 50 -4.71 4.09 13.49
N LEU A 51 -4.26 5.34 13.35
CA LEU A 51 -4.79 6.34 12.41
C LEU A 51 -3.87 6.62 11.23
N HIS A 52 -2.73 5.92 11.14
CA HIS A 52 -1.80 6.07 10.04
C HIS A 52 -2.42 5.60 8.72
N THR A 53 -1.93 6.19 7.65
CA THR A 53 -2.49 6.03 6.31
C THR A 53 -1.54 5.28 5.41
N ARG A 54 -2.03 4.83 4.26
CA ARG A 54 -1.20 4.20 3.23
C ARG A 54 -0.11 5.13 2.70
N PHE A 55 -0.29 6.43 2.78
CA PHE A 55 0.75 7.42 2.48
C PHE A 55 1.97 7.25 3.40
N HIS A 56 1.76 7.11 4.71
CA HIS A 56 2.86 6.89 5.67
C HIS A 56 3.59 5.58 5.36
N HIS A 57 2.83 4.51 5.12
CA HIS A 57 3.38 3.19 4.78
C HIS A 57 4.21 3.25 3.49
N ALA A 58 3.67 3.80 2.41
CA ALA A 58 4.39 3.87 1.13
C ALA A 58 5.73 4.62 1.25
N LEU A 59 5.76 5.74 1.99
CA LEU A 59 7.00 6.47 2.25
C LEU A 59 7.99 5.69 3.11
N GLY A 60 7.49 5.02 4.15
CA GLY A 60 8.32 4.18 5.03
C GLY A 60 8.90 2.98 4.30
N ALA A 61 8.11 2.32 3.48
CA ALA A 61 8.57 1.22 2.63
C ALA A 61 9.65 1.71 1.63
N MET A 62 9.46 2.87 1.00
CA MET A 62 10.48 3.48 0.15
C MET A 62 11.79 3.76 0.92
N HIS A 63 11.69 4.27 2.15
CA HIS A 63 12.85 4.52 3.01
C HIS A 63 13.58 3.22 3.34
N LEU A 64 12.90 2.18 3.77
CA LEU A 64 13.52 0.88 4.03
C LEU A 64 14.11 0.26 2.76
N MET A 65 13.47 0.44 1.61
CA MET A 65 14.02 -0.01 0.33
C MET A 65 15.35 0.67 0.04
N SER A 66 15.48 1.99 0.23
CA SER A 66 16.74 2.70 0.01
C SER A 66 17.86 2.14 0.90
N ILE A 67 17.61 1.96 2.20
CA ILE A 67 18.57 1.38 3.13
C ILE A 67 18.97 -0.04 2.71
N THR A 68 18.01 -0.82 2.22
CA THR A 68 18.25 -2.20 1.78
C THR A 68 19.11 -2.24 0.53
N LEU A 69 18.81 -1.43 -0.48
CA LEU A 69 19.59 -1.36 -1.72
C LEU A 69 21.03 -0.89 -1.45
N ASP A 70 21.22 0.11 -0.57
CA ASP A 70 22.54 0.56 -0.15
C ASP A 70 23.32 -0.56 0.55
N ASN A 71 22.68 -1.31 1.45
CA ASN A 71 23.29 -2.45 2.11
C ASN A 71 23.68 -3.56 1.11
N LEU A 72 22.85 -3.86 0.13
CA LEU A 72 23.15 -4.84 -0.92
C LEU A 72 24.31 -4.38 -1.81
N ARG A 73 24.38 -3.09 -2.17
CA ARG A 73 25.52 -2.50 -2.90
C ARG A 73 26.83 -2.63 -2.11
N ILE A 74 26.81 -2.31 -0.80
CA ILE A 74 27.99 -2.48 0.09
C ILE A 74 28.46 -3.93 0.11
N LYS A 75 27.55 -4.89 0.00
CA LYS A 75 27.87 -6.33 -0.08
C LYS A 75 28.31 -6.79 -1.47
N GLY A 76 28.42 -5.89 -2.43
CA GLY A 76 28.90 -6.17 -3.78
C GLY A 76 27.84 -6.59 -4.79
N THR A 77 26.54 -6.44 -4.45
CA THR A 77 25.47 -6.64 -5.42
C THR A 77 25.50 -5.51 -6.45
N ASP A 78 25.55 -5.87 -7.73
CA ASP A 78 25.48 -4.89 -8.82
C ASP A 78 24.07 -4.34 -8.96
N ILE A 79 23.89 -3.06 -8.61
CA ILE A 79 22.65 -2.30 -8.73
C ILE A 79 23.03 -0.92 -9.26
N ASN A 80 22.68 -0.62 -10.50
CA ASN A 80 22.93 0.70 -11.09
C ASN A 80 21.91 1.75 -10.58
N GLU A 81 22.12 3.04 -10.95
CA GLU A 81 21.26 4.13 -10.47
C GLU A 81 19.82 4.04 -11.01
N GLU A 82 19.63 3.58 -12.24
CA GLU A 82 18.29 3.39 -12.82
C GLU A 82 17.52 2.28 -12.11
N GLU A 83 18.18 1.16 -11.80
CA GLU A 83 17.61 0.05 -11.04
C GLU A 83 17.28 0.46 -9.60
N TYR A 84 18.15 1.27 -8.99
CA TYR A 84 17.94 1.81 -7.66
C TYR A 84 16.68 2.67 -7.60
N GLU A 85 16.58 3.68 -8.46
CA GLU A 85 15.41 4.57 -8.53
C GLU A 85 14.13 3.79 -8.89
N ALA A 86 14.21 2.87 -9.86
CA ALA A 86 13.07 2.06 -10.26
C ALA A 86 12.56 1.15 -9.14
N ALA A 87 13.43 0.56 -8.32
CA ALA A 87 13.02 -0.24 -7.17
C ALA A 87 12.35 0.61 -6.09
N LEU A 88 12.86 1.85 -5.85
CA LEU A 88 12.19 2.81 -4.96
C LEU A 88 10.79 3.20 -5.45
N ILE A 89 10.63 3.44 -6.75
CA ILE A 89 9.34 3.76 -7.35
C ILE A 89 8.39 2.55 -7.28
N ALA A 90 8.90 1.34 -7.54
CA ALA A 90 8.08 0.13 -7.49
C ALA A 90 7.47 -0.11 -6.11
N ILE A 91 8.27 0.03 -5.04
CA ILE A 91 7.76 -0.12 -3.67
C ILE A 91 6.90 1.08 -3.24
N LEU A 92 7.22 2.30 -3.69
CA LEU A 92 6.43 3.48 -3.38
C LEU A 92 4.99 3.37 -3.93
N LEU A 93 4.83 2.75 -5.09
CA LEU A 93 3.56 2.66 -5.81
C LEU A 93 2.84 1.32 -5.64
N HIS A 94 3.40 0.34 -4.90
CA HIS A 94 2.84 -1.01 -4.85
C HIS A 94 1.38 -1.05 -4.37
N ASP A 95 1.01 -0.16 -3.47
CA ASP A 95 -0.31 -0.07 -2.82
C ASP A 95 -1.21 1.06 -3.37
N ILE A 96 -0.81 1.73 -4.47
CA ILE A 96 -1.53 2.91 -4.97
C ILE A 96 -2.97 2.60 -5.43
N GLY A 97 -3.25 1.36 -5.79
CA GLY A 97 -4.56 0.87 -6.23
C GLY A 97 -5.54 0.54 -5.12
N HIS A 98 -5.18 0.67 -3.85
CA HIS A 98 -6.13 0.46 -2.77
C HIS A 98 -7.29 1.45 -2.79
N GLY A 99 -8.51 0.94 -2.60
CA GLY A 99 -9.71 1.74 -2.41
C GLY A 99 -9.96 2.12 -0.95
N PRO A 100 -11.08 2.85 -0.70
CA PRO A 100 -11.52 3.18 0.65
C PRO A 100 -11.65 1.93 1.52
N PHE A 101 -11.20 2.04 2.78
CA PHE A 101 -11.20 0.91 3.74
C PHE A 101 -10.54 -0.36 3.22
N SER A 102 -9.68 -0.22 2.20
CA SER A 102 -8.84 -1.31 1.70
C SER A 102 -9.63 -2.60 1.41
N HIS A 103 -9.22 -3.71 1.99
CA HIS A 103 -9.83 -5.02 1.72
C HIS A 103 -11.33 -5.14 2.09
N ALA A 104 -11.82 -4.31 3.03
CA ALA A 104 -13.21 -4.40 3.45
C ALA A 104 -14.20 -4.11 2.30
N LEU A 105 -13.89 -3.15 1.43
CA LEU A 105 -14.78 -2.75 0.33
C LEU A 105 -14.38 -3.30 -1.04
N GLU A 106 -13.26 -4.00 -1.15
CA GLU A 106 -12.77 -4.62 -2.39
C GLU A 106 -13.83 -5.56 -3.02
N TYR A 107 -14.54 -6.31 -2.18
CA TYR A 107 -15.57 -7.25 -2.63
C TYR A 107 -17.00 -6.69 -2.66
N SER A 108 -17.25 -5.54 -2.06
CA SER A 108 -18.60 -4.96 -2.01
C SER A 108 -18.79 -3.84 -3.02
N LEU A 109 -17.79 -3.01 -3.22
CA LEU A 109 -17.86 -1.88 -4.17
C LEU A 109 -17.43 -2.30 -5.59
N LEU A 110 -16.37 -3.09 -5.73
CA LEU A 110 -15.71 -3.44 -7.01
C LEU A 110 -15.81 -4.91 -7.43
N GLN A 111 -16.68 -5.72 -6.84
CA GLN A 111 -16.88 -7.14 -7.21
C GLN A 111 -15.62 -8.00 -7.19
N GLY A 112 -14.71 -7.80 -6.24
CA GLY A 112 -13.55 -8.65 -6.04
C GLY A 112 -12.42 -8.41 -7.04
N ILE A 113 -12.25 -7.18 -7.51
CA ILE A 113 -11.06 -6.79 -8.27
C ILE A 113 -9.91 -6.59 -7.28
N PRO A 114 -8.83 -7.39 -7.36
CA PRO A 114 -7.70 -7.26 -6.46
C PRO A 114 -7.04 -5.87 -6.58
N HIS A 115 -6.66 -5.28 -5.46
CA HIS A 115 -5.98 -3.97 -5.45
C HIS A 115 -4.64 -3.99 -6.19
N GLU A 116 -3.96 -5.15 -6.28
CA GLU A 116 -2.73 -5.32 -7.05
C GLU A 116 -2.95 -5.06 -8.55
N GLU A 117 -4.09 -5.50 -9.11
CA GLU A 117 -4.47 -5.22 -10.50
C GLU A 117 -4.73 -3.72 -10.71
N LEU A 118 -5.41 -3.08 -9.76
CA LEU A 118 -5.64 -1.63 -9.79
C LEU A 118 -4.35 -0.84 -9.59
N SER A 119 -3.43 -1.31 -8.73
CA SER A 119 -2.09 -0.74 -8.59
C SER A 119 -1.33 -0.81 -9.91
N LEU A 120 -1.37 -1.97 -10.56
CA LEU A 120 -0.73 -2.17 -11.86
C LEU A 120 -1.25 -1.18 -12.91
N LEU A 121 -2.58 -1.09 -13.08
CA LEU A 121 -3.20 -0.16 -14.03
C LEU A 121 -2.88 1.30 -13.68
N THR A 122 -2.80 1.63 -12.40
CA THR A 122 -2.44 2.99 -11.96
C THR A 122 -0.99 3.32 -12.27
N ILE A 123 -0.06 2.36 -12.08
CA ILE A 123 1.35 2.56 -12.43
C ILE A 123 1.50 2.69 -13.97
N GLU A 124 0.75 1.94 -14.75
CA GLU A 124 0.71 2.07 -16.21
C GLU A 124 0.23 3.46 -16.64
N LEU A 125 -0.85 3.94 -16.05
CA LEU A 125 -1.39 5.28 -16.31
C LEU A 125 -0.37 6.38 -15.93
N LEU A 126 0.24 6.27 -14.75
CA LEU A 126 1.29 7.20 -14.32
C LEU A 126 2.52 7.14 -15.25
N ASN A 127 2.89 5.94 -15.72
CA ASN A 127 4.00 5.81 -16.66
C ASN A 127 3.74 6.56 -17.97
N GLU A 128 2.52 6.54 -18.49
CA GLU A 128 2.13 7.35 -19.66
C GLU A 128 2.20 8.85 -19.33
N GLU A 129 1.65 9.29 -18.22
CA GLU A 129 1.66 10.70 -17.77
C GLU A 129 3.09 11.23 -17.52
N PHE A 130 3.99 10.38 -17.03
CA PHE A 130 5.42 10.69 -16.85
C PHE A 130 6.29 10.37 -18.09
N GLY A 131 5.70 10.20 -19.27
CA GLY A 131 6.43 10.03 -20.54
C GLY A 131 7.32 8.78 -20.59
N GLY A 132 6.92 7.70 -19.93
CA GLY A 132 7.63 6.42 -19.93
C GLY A 132 8.73 6.28 -18.87
N GLN A 133 8.92 7.25 -18.00
CA GLN A 133 9.99 7.23 -16.98
C GLN A 133 9.82 6.14 -15.92
N LEU A 134 8.61 5.58 -15.75
CA LEU A 134 8.35 4.52 -14.78
C LEU A 134 8.44 3.11 -15.38
N THR A 135 8.86 2.97 -16.64
CA THR A 135 8.86 1.69 -17.36
C THR A 135 9.69 0.61 -16.67
N LEU A 136 10.85 0.96 -16.12
CA LEU A 136 11.69 0.00 -15.40
C LEU A 136 11.05 -0.41 -14.06
N ALA A 137 10.46 0.53 -13.32
CA ALA A 137 9.72 0.24 -12.09
C ALA A 137 8.54 -0.70 -12.36
N LEU A 138 7.80 -0.47 -13.45
CA LEU A 138 6.70 -1.32 -13.89
C LEU A 138 7.18 -2.76 -14.21
N ARG A 139 8.34 -2.91 -14.89
CA ARG A 139 8.93 -4.23 -15.17
C ARG A 139 9.36 -4.95 -13.89
N ILE A 140 9.93 -4.24 -12.92
CA ILE A 140 10.27 -4.78 -11.60
C ILE A 140 9.00 -5.23 -10.89
N PHE A 141 7.98 -4.38 -10.82
CA PHE A 141 6.70 -4.69 -10.19
C PHE A 141 6.04 -5.94 -10.79
N LYS A 142 6.02 -6.06 -12.13
CA LYS A 142 5.48 -7.22 -12.87
C LYS A 142 6.35 -8.48 -12.78
N ASN A 143 7.49 -8.48 -12.10
CA ASN A 143 8.47 -9.56 -12.12
C ASN A 143 8.97 -9.92 -13.55
N GLN A 144 9.07 -8.91 -14.40
CA GLN A 144 9.52 -9.03 -15.80
C GLN A 144 10.93 -8.49 -16.02
N TYR A 145 11.64 -8.15 -14.94
CA TYR A 145 13.02 -7.71 -15.00
C TYR A 145 13.98 -8.88 -14.70
N PRO A 146 15.17 -8.95 -15.33
CA PRO A 146 16.09 -10.08 -15.14
C PRO A 146 16.55 -10.28 -13.69
N LYS A 147 16.90 -9.21 -12.97
CA LYS A 147 17.31 -9.25 -11.56
C LYS A 147 16.10 -9.50 -10.66
N LYS A 148 15.79 -10.76 -10.41
CA LYS A 148 14.59 -11.21 -9.68
C LYS A 148 14.53 -10.73 -8.23
N PHE A 149 15.68 -10.55 -7.59
CA PHE A 149 15.73 -10.06 -6.21
C PHE A 149 15.09 -8.67 -6.06
N LEU A 150 15.09 -7.81 -7.10
CA LEU A 150 14.44 -6.50 -7.06
C LEU A 150 12.92 -6.63 -6.90
N ASN A 151 12.28 -7.56 -7.61
CA ASN A 151 10.86 -7.85 -7.39
C ASN A 151 10.63 -8.50 -6.03
N GLN A 152 11.52 -9.40 -5.59
CA GLN A 152 11.41 -10.05 -4.28
C GLN A 152 11.51 -9.08 -3.11
N LEU A 153 12.21 -7.96 -3.27
CA LEU A 153 12.21 -6.87 -2.29
C LEU A 153 10.85 -6.16 -2.21
N VAL A 154 10.10 -6.12 -3.31
CA VAL A 154 8.74 -5.52 -3.36
C VAL A 154 7.68 -6.51 -2.88
N SER A 155 7.75 -7.77 -3.33
CA SER A 155 6.72 -8.78 -3.04
C SER A 155 7.34 -10.17 -2.91
N SER A 156 7.47 -10.66 -1.69
CA SER A 156 7.92 -12.02 -1.36
C SER A 156 7.46 -12.44 0.04
N GLN A 157 8.04 -13.50 0.62
CA GLN A 157 7.73 -13.89 2.01
C GLN A 157 8.38 -12.98 3.06
N LEU A 158 9.49 -12.35 2.69
CA LEU A 158 10.23 -11.41 3.51
C LEU A 158 10.64 -10.23 2.63
N ASP A 159 9.74 -9.30 2.43
CA ASP A 159 9.88 -8.12 1.59
C ASP A 159 9.85 -6.83 2.42
N ILE A 160 10.12 -5.74 1.74
CA ILE A 160 10.19 -4.40 2.36
C ILE A 160 8.80 -3.90 2.77
N ASP A 161 7.76 -4.27 2.03
CA ASP A 161 6.36 -4.01 2.39
C ASP A 161 6.06 -4.54 3.81
N ARG A 162 6.33 -5.85 4.05
CA ARG A 162 6.10 -6.48 5.35
C ARG A 162 6.95 -5.89 6.46
N LEU A 163 8.19 -5.54 6.17
CA LEU A 163 9.07 -4.92 7.16
C LEU A 163 8.54 -3.56 7.61
N ASP A 164 8.03 -2.73 6.69
CA ASP A 164 7.46 -1.44 7.08
C ASP A 164 6.14 -1.62 7.80
N TYR A 165 5.15 -2.32 7.21
CA TYR A 165 3.83 -2.33 7.83
C TYR A 165 3.83 -2.99 9.21
N LEU A 166 4.58 -4.07 9.44
CA LEU A 166 4.65 -4.68 10.76
C LEU A 166 5.22 -3.73 11.80
N GLN A 167 6.31 -3.03 11.47
CA GLN A 167 6.93 -2.07 12.39
C GLN A 167 6.04 -0.85 12.62
N ARG A 168 5.41 -0.34 11.57
CA ARG A 168 4.52 0.81 11.61
C ARG A 168 3.22 0.51 12.35
N ASP A 169 2.58 -0.61 12.04
CA ASP A 169 1.34 -1.04 12.71
C ASP A 169 1.59 -1.33 14.19
N CYS A 170 2.70 -1.97 14.53
CA CYS A 170 3.14 -2.15 15.91
C CYS A 170 3.27 -0.80 16.66
N PHE A 171 3.92 0.18 16.04
CA PHE A 171 4.08 1.51 16.62
C PHE A 171 2.73 2.20 16.87
N PHE A 172 1.86 2.26 15.86
CA PHE A 172 0.59 2.99 15.94
C PHE A 172 -0.49 2.26 16.75
N THR A 173 -0.46 0.94 16.84
CA THR A 173 -1.38 0.17 17.70
C THR A 173 -0.89 0.09 19.14
N GLY A 174 0.42 0.26 19.37
CA GLY A 174 1.03 0.07 20.69
C GLY A 174 1.18 -1.42 21.08
N VAL A 175 1.05 -2.34 20.14
CA VAL A 175 1.19 -3.80 20.38
C VAL A 175 2.66 -4.18 20.30
N SER A 176 3.32 -4.27 21.45
CA SER A 176 4.77 -4.53 21.53
C SER A 176 5.22 -5.89 21.01
N GLU A 177 4.33 -6.88 21.00
CA GLU A 177 4.58 -8.23 20.47
C GLU A 177 4.84 -8.23 18.94
N GLY A 178 4.41 -7.19 18.24
CA GLY A 178 4.70 -6.98 16.82
C GLY A 178 6.08 -6.40 16.52
N THR A 179 6.90 -6.12 17.54
CA THR A 179 8.23 -5.53 17.34
C THR A 179 9.16 -6.47 16.60
N ILE A 180 9.69 -6.00 15.46
CA ILE A 180 10.68 -6.71 14.64
C ILE A 180 11.98 -5.91 14.59
N GLY A 181 13.10 -6.61 14.47
CA GLY A 181 14.42 -5.99 14.25
C GLY A 181 14.68 -5.74 12.77
N ALA A 182 13.92 -4.86 12.13
CA ALA A 182 14.02 -4.62 10.69
C ALA A 182 15.44 -4.25 10.25
N ASP A 183 16.14 -3.38 10.96
CA ASP A 183 17.53 -2.99 10.67
C ASP A 183 18.48 -4.20 10.63
N ARG A 184 18.31 -5.14 11.58
CA ARG A 184 19.12 -6.35 11.61
C ARG A 184 18.77 -7.28 10.47
N ILE A 185 17.49 -7.43 10.15
CA ILE A 185 17.02 -8.24 9.00
C ILE A 185 17.63 -7.69 7.71
N ILE A 186 17.52 -6.38 7.47
CA ILE A 186 18.09 -5.72 6.29
C ILE A 186 19.60 -5.94 6.20
N LYS A 187 20.32 -5.81 7.32
CA LYS A 187 21.77 -6.08 7.35
C LYS A 187 22.14 -7.54 7.04
N MET A 188 21.22 -8.47 7.29
CA MET A 188 21.42 -9.90 6.99
C MET A 188 20.95 -10.28 5.58
N MET A 189 20.24 -9.38 4.86
CA MET A 189 19.89 -9.61 3.47
C MET A 189 21.13 -9.63 2.58
N ALA A 190 21.14 -10.54 1.62
CA ALA A 190 22.14 -10.65 0.56
C ALA A 190 21.48 -11.19 -0.73
N VAL A 191 22.20 -11.10 -1.84
CA VAL A 191 21.77 -11.69 -3.12
C VAL A 191 22.71 -12.83 -3.48
N LYS A 192 22.13 -13.98 -3.82
CA LYS A 192 22.87 -15.14 -4.32
C LYS A 192 22.10 -15.76 -5.49
N ASP A 193 22.78 -15.97 -6.59
CA ASP A 193 22.17 -16.54 -7.81
C ASP A 193 20.90 -15.80 -8.25
N ASP A 194 20.96 -14.46 -8.19
CA ASP A 194 19.87 -13.53 -8.48
C ASP A 194 18.62 -13.67 -7.57
N GLN A 195 18.76 -14.32 -6.43
CA GLN A 195 17.72 -14.50 -5.43
C GLN A 195 18.07 -13.75 -4.15
N LEU A 196 17.03 -13.14 -3.52
CA LEU A 196 17.16 -12.57 -2.19
C LEU A 196 17.30 -13.69 -1.17
N VAL A 197 18.34 -13.63 -0.36
CA VAL A 197 18.65 -14.62 0.70
C VAL A 197 18.95 -13.92 2.01
N ILE A 198 18.88 -14.67 3.11
CA ILE A 198 19.29 -14.22 4.44
C ILE A 198 20.53 -14.98 4.87
N GLU A 199 21.54 -14.27 5.35
CA GLU A 199 22.72 -14.89 5.94
C GLU A 199 22.33 -15.73 7.17
N GLU A 200 22.98 -16.87 7.38
CA GLU A 200 22.69 -17.82 8.47
C GLU A 200 22.61 -17.15 9.85
N LYS A 201 23.50 -16.20 10.13
CA LYS A 201 23.51 -15.46 11.40
C LYS A 201 22.24 -14.58 11.62
N GLY A 202 21.38 -14.46 10.62
CA GLY A 202 20.09 -13.77 10.67
C GLY A 202 18.92 -14.63 11.11
N ILE A 203 19.09 -15.94 11.30
CA ILE A 203 18.00 -16.90 11.53
C ILE A 203 17.08 -16.51 12.70
N TYR A 204 17.63 -16.09 13.81
CA TYR A 204 16.81 -15.67 14.98
C TYR A 204 15.98 -14.41 14.71
N SER A 205 16.48 -13.52 13.84
CA SER A 205 15.71 -12.33 13.44
C SER A 205 14.53 -12.71 12.55
N ILE A 206 14.68 -13.75 11.73
CA ILE A 206 13.61 -14.29 10.90
C ILE A 206 12.57 -15.04 11.75
N GLU A 207 13.00 -15.83 12.72
CA GLU A 207 12.10 -16.48 13.68
C GLU A 207 11.26 -15.45 14.47
N ASN A 208 11.91 -14.37 14.94
CA ASN A 208 11.21 -13.26 15.58
C ASN A 208 10.21 -12.58 14.64
N PHE A 209 10.62 -12.30 13.39
CA PHE A 209 9.74 -11.72 12.38
C PHE A 209 8.49 -12.59 12.13
N LEU A 210 8.64 -13.89 11.97
CA LEU A 210 7.52 -14.82 11.76
C LEU A 210 6.61 -14.86 12.98
N SER A 211 7.18 -14.85 14.19
CA SER A 211 6.42 -14.84 15.45
C SER A 211 5.66 -13.53 15.63
N ALA A 212 6.32 -12.39 15.43
CA ALA A 212 5.71 -11.07 15.52
C ALA A 212 4.56 -10.91 14.51
N ARG A 213 4.80 -11.33 13.25
CA ARG A 213 3.75 -11.34 12.21
C ARG A 213 2.53 -12.14 12.64
N ARG A 214 2.71 -13.35 13.17
CA ARG A 214 1.62 -14.20 13.66
C ARG A 214 0.85 -13.53 14.80
N LEU A 215 1.56 -12.91 15.74
CA LEU A 215 0.94 -12.22 16.88
C LEU A 215 0.14 -10.99 16.42
N MET A 216 0.67 -10.20 15.48
CA MET A 216 -0.05 -9.08 14.89
C MET A 216 -1.32 -9.53 14.17
N TYR A 217 -1.30 -10.68 13.47
CA TYR A 217 -2.51 -11.25 12.87
C TYR A 217 -3.58 -11.54 13.93
N TRP A 218 -3.22 -12.15 15.04
CA TRP A 218 -4.18 -12.51 16.08
C TRP A 218 -4.67 -11.32 16.88
N GLN A 219 -3.77 -10.42 17.26
CA GLN A 219 -4.09 -9.30 18.14
C GLN A 219 -4.71 -8.12 17.40
N VAL A 220 -4.25 -7.84 16.18
CA VAL A 220 -4.62 -6.63 15.43
C VAL A 220 -5.50 -6.95 14.23
N TYR A 221 -4.95 -7.63 13.21
CA TYR A 221 -5.62 -7.75 11.90
C TYR A 221 -6.88 -8.62 11.94
N LEU A 222 -6.92 -9.63 12.79
CA LEU A 222 -8.08 -10.51 13.00
C LEU A 222 -8.79 -10.25 14.33
N HIS A 223 -8.60 -9.08 14.93
CA HIS A 223 -9.29 -8.75 16.18
C HIS A 223 -10.81 -8.78 15.94
N LYS A 224 -11.54 -9.53 16.78
CA LYS A 224 -12.98 -9.80 16.62
C LYS A 224 -13.84 -8.55 16.43
N THR A 225 -13.53 -7.47 17.15
CA THR A 225 -14.30 -6.21 17.08
C THR A 225 -14.02 -5.50 15.74
N THR A 226 -12.77 -5.45 15.30
CA THR A 226 -12.39 -4.87 14.01
C THR A 226 -13.06 -5.63 12.87
N VAL A 227 -12.93 -6.96 12.85
CA VAL A 227 -13.57 -7.83 11.83
C VAL A 227 -15.08 -7.67 11.84
N SER A 228 -15.71 -7.56 13.02
CA SER A 228 -17.15 -7.32 13.15
C SER A 228 -17.54 -5.97 12.53
N ALA A 229 -16.82 -4.90 12.84
CA ALA A 229 -17.06 -3.56 12.29
C ALA A 229 -16.88 -3.53 10.76
N GLU A 230 -15.85 -4.18 10.23
CA GLU A 230 -15.63 -4.32 8.78
C GLU A 230 -16.77 -5.08 8.10
N LYS A 231 -17.24 -6.18 8.69
CA LYS A 231 -18.40 -6.92 8.17
C LYS A 231 -19.69 -6.10 8.19
N MET A 232 -19.88 -5.28 9.23
CA MET A 232 -21.01 -4.34 9.27
C MET A 232 -20.90 -3.30 8.15
N LEU A 233 -19.71 -2.74 7.92
CA LEU A 233 -19.47 -1.80 6.83
C LEU A 233 -19.74 -2.45 5.46
N ILE A 234 -19.22 -3.65 5.21
CA ILE A 234 -19.46 -4.41 3.99
C ILE A 234 -20.96 -4.59 3.75
N ASN A 235 -21.71 -5.04 4.76
CA ASN A 235 -23.14 -5.27 4.67
C ASN A 235 -23.91 -3.95 4.41
N LEU A 236 -23.50 -2.86 5.06
CA LEU A 236 -24.08 -1.54 4.85
C LEU A 236 -23.92 -1.07 3.40
N ILE A 237 -22.70 -1.14 2.87
CA ILE A 237 -22.40 -0.74 1.48
C ILE A 237 -23.11 -1.66 0.49
N GLN A 238 -23.12 -2.98 0.73
CA GLN A 238 -23.84 -3.92 -0.13
C GLN A 238 -25.35 -3.62 -0.16
N ARG A 239 -25.95 -3.32 0.99
CA ARG A 239 -27.36 -2.92 1.06
C ARG A 239 -27.63 -1.63 0.31
N ALA A 240 -26.79 -0.61 0.50
CA ALA A 240 -26.91 0.66 -0.21
C ALA A 240 -26.77 0.45 -1.73
N LYS A 241 -25.82 -0.36 -2.18
CA LYS A 241 -25.63 -0.73 -3.59
C LYS A 241 -26.89 -1.40 -4.17
N ASN A 242 -27.45 -2.38 -3.48
CA ASN A 242 -28.68 -3.07 -3.91
C ASN A 242 -29.88 -2.10 -4.03
N LEU A 243 -29.98 -1.15 -3.10
CA LEU A 243 -31.04 -0.14 -3.15
C LEU A 243 -30.82 0.88 -4.29
N ALA A 244 -29.56 1.27 -4.55
CA ALA A 244 -29.22 2.14 -5.68
C ALA A 244 -29.58 1.49 -7.02
N GLN A 245 -29.32 0.20 -7.17
CA GLN A 245 -29.67 -0.57 -8.39
C GLN A 245 -31.19 -0.68 -8.66
N VAL A 246 -32.02 -0.55 -7.62
CA VAL A 246 -33.49 -0.48 -7.79
C VAL A 246 -34.03 0.97 -7.82
N GLY A 247 -33.14 1.94 -8.04
CA GLY A 247 -33.49 3.33 -8.28
C GLY A 247 -33.64 4.22 -7.04
N ARG A 248 -33.19 3.76 -5.85
CA ARG A 248 -33.08 4.64 -4.68
C ARG A 248 -31.89 5.57 -4.85
N THR A 249 -32.05 6.84 -4.54
CA THR A 249 -30.99 7.86 -4.55
C THR A 249 -30.47 8.08 -3.13
N PHE A 250 -29.16 8.26 -3.00
CA PHE A 250 -28.47 8.53 -1.74
C PHE A 250 -27.59 9.77 -1.88
N PHE A 251 -27.35 10.44 -0.77
CA PHE A 251 -26.32 11.46 -0.69
C PHE A 251 -24.94 10.81 -0.66
N VAL A 252 -24.25 10.84 -1.78
CA VAL A 252 -22.90 10.32 -2.00
C VAL A 252 -22.18 11.22 -3.00
N THR A 253 -20.85 11.08 -3.10
CA THR A 253 -20.08 11.70 -4.18
C THR A 253 -20.48 11.10 -5.54
N GLU A 254 -20.22 11.82 -6.63
CA GLU A 254 -20.55 11.36 -7.98
C GLU A 254 -19.86 10.04 -8.30
N GLU A 255 -18.58 9.93 -7.91
CA GLU A 255 -17.76 8.73 -8.10
C GLU A 255 -18.33 7.54 -7.32
N MET A 256 -18.72 7.75 -6.07
CA MET A 256 -19.34 6.69 -5.27
C MET A 256 -20.70 6.28 -5.85
N ALA A 257 -21.52 7.23 -6.30
CA ALA A 257 -22.81 6.95 -6.95
C ALA A 257 -22.62 6.06 -8.18
N TYR A 258 -21.59 6.33 -8.98
CA TYR A 258 -21.26 5.54 -10.15
C TYR A 258 -20.98 4.07 -9.77
N PHE A 259 -20.06 3.81 -8.86
CA PHE A 259 -19.70 2.44 -8.45
C PHE A 259 -20.78 1.73 -7.62
N MET A 260 -21.73 2.47 -7.05
CA MET A 260 -22.90 1.87 -6.41
C MET A 260 -23.97 1.45 -7.44
N SER A 261 -24.13 2.18 -8.54
CA SER A 261 -25.15 1.91 -9.54
C SER A 261 -24.73 0.95 -10.65
N GLN A 262 -23.43 0.85 -10.91
CA GLN A 262 -22.85 0.05 -11.98
C GLN A 262 -22.06 -1.14 -11.43
N GLU A 263 -22.12 -2.25 -12.16
CA GLU A 263 -21.20 -3.37 -11.98
C GLU A 263 -19.98 -3.16 -12.88
N VAL A 264 -18.82 -2.94 -12.26
CA VAL A 264 -17.58 -2.67 -12.98
C VAL A 264 -16.64 -3.85 -12.80
N THR A 265 -16.11 -4.37 -13.88
CA THR A 265 -15.16 -5.49 -13.92
C THR A 265 -13.73 -5.00 -14.20
N LEU A 266 -12.75 -5.86 -14.01
CA LEU A 266 -11.36 -5.56 -14.41
C LEU A 266 -11.22 -5.29 -15.92
N ALA A 267 -12.04 -5.96 -16.74
CA ALA A 267 -12.05 -5.75 -18.18
C ALA A 267 -12.52 -4.33 -18.54
N ASP A 268 -13.49 -3.79 -17.80
CA ASP A 268 -13.99 -2.42 -18.00
C ASP A 268 -12.90 -1.40 -17.65
N PHE A 269 -12.17 -1.59 -16.54
CA PHE A 269 -11.02 -0.74 -16.19
C PHE A 269 -9.91 -0.76 -17.26
N LYS A 270 -9.66 -1.93 -17.87
CA LYS A 270 -8.68 -2.06 -18.95
C LYS A 270 -9.15 -1.43 -20.26
N ALA A 271 -10.47 -1.44 -20.52
CA ALA A 271 -11.06 -0.87 -21.73
C ALA A 271 -11.22 0.65 -21.66
N ASP A 272 -11.49 1.19 -20.47
CA ASP A 272 -11.75 2.61 -20.25
C ASP A 272 -10.92 3.18 -19.08
N PRO A 273 -9.78 3.82 -19.37
CA PRO A 273 -8.96 4.47 -18.35
C PRO A 273 -9.69 5.55 -17.54
N SER A 274 -10.80 6.11 -18.04
CA SER A 274 -11.56 7.11 -17.29
C SER A 274 -12.22 6.51 -16.03
N LEU A 275 -12.55 5.22 -16.05
CA LEU A 275 -13.08 4.51 -14.89
C LEU A 275 -12.02 4.40 -13.79
N LEU A 276 -10.76 4.14 -14.17
CA LEU A 276 -9.66 4.12 -13.20
C LEU A 276 -9.47 5.51 -12.59
N LYS A 277 -9.49 6.58 -13.40
CA LYS A 277 -9.39 7.96 -12.91
C LYS A 277 -10.54 8.30 -11.96
N LYS A 278 -11.75 7.83 -12.23
CA LYS A 278 -12.90 7.99 -11.34
C LYS A 278 -12.72 7.22 -10.03
N PHE A 279 -12.24 5.99 -10.08
CA PHE A 279 -11.94 5.19 -8.88
C PHE A 279 -10.85 5.84 -8.01
N LEU A 280 -9.82 6.40 -8.63
CA LEU A 280 -8.72 7.07 -7.94
C LEU A 280 -9.10 8.41 -7.30
N GLN A 281 -10.34 8.82 -7.35
CA GLN A 281 -10.88 9.95 -6.57
C GLN A 281 -11.49 9.49 -5.24
N LEU A 282 -11.87 8.20 -5.11
CA LEU A 282 -12.49 7.66 -3.91
C LEU A 282 -11.49 7.47 -2.77
N ASP A 283 -11.91 7.86 -1.57
CA ASP A 283 -11.16 7.62 -0.33
C ASP A 283 -12.10 7.33 0.87
N ASP A 284 -11.55 7.17 2.06
CA ASP A 284 -12.33 6.82 3.26
C ASP A 284 -13.37 7.88 3.62
N PHE A 285 -13.13 9.15 3.26
CA PHE A 285 -14.07 10.24 3.59
C PHE A 285 -15.36 10.19 2.76
N ASP A 286 -15.33 9.62 1.55
CA ASP A 286 -16.54 9.39 0.77
C ASP A 286 -17.50 8.47 1.52
N ILE A 287 -16.96 7.38 2.07
CA ILE A 287 -17.71 6.39 2.82
C ILE A 287 -18.22 6.97 4.15
N TRP A 288 -17.33 7.63 4.92
CA TRP A 288 -17.73 8.25 6.19
C TRP A 288 -18.75 9.37 5.98
N GLY A 289 -18.58 10.19 4.94
CA GLY A 289 -19.53 11.23 4.56
C GLY A 289 -20.91 10.67 4.24
N ALA A 290 -20.96 9.63 3.43
CA ALA A 290 -22.18 8.93 3.08
C ALA A 290 -22.88 8.36 4.31
N ILE A 291 -22.20 7.60 5.16
CA ILE A 291 -22.77 7.00 6.39
C ILE A 291 -23.36 8.08 7.31
N LYS A 292 -22.68 9.21 7.47
CA LYS A 292 -23.20 10.33 8.28
C LYS A 292 -24.51 10.90 7.77
N LEU A 293 -24.70 10.92 6.45
CA LEU A 293 -25.91 11.43 5.81
C LEU A 293 -27.04 10.39 5.82
N TRP A 294 -26.73 9.11 5.71
CA TRP A 294 -27.72 8.02 5.65
C TRP A 294 -28.40 7.70 6.99
N LYS A 295 -27.92 8.20 8.11
CA LYS A 295 -28.48 7.88 9.44
C LYS A 295 -29.95 8.24 9.62
N ASN A 296 -30.52 9.05 8.74
CA ASN A 296 -31.91 9.49 8.78
C ASN A 296 -32.74 8.88 7.64
N ASP A 297 -32.16 8.04 6.79
CA ASP A 297 -32.81 7.30 5.71
C ASP A 297 -33.10 5.85 6.16
#